data_3d42253ff1e3beaa2b64a735e8d54643
#
_entry.id   3d42253ff1e3beaa2b64a735e8d54643
#
_cell.length_a   1.000
_cell.length_b   1.000
_cell.length_c   1.000
_cell.angle_alpha   90.00
_cell.angle_beta   90.00
_cell.angle_gamma   90.00
#
_symmetry.space_group_name_H-M   'P 1'
#
loop_
_entity.id
_entity.type
_entity.pdbx_description
1 polymer ?
#
loop_
_entity_poly.entity_id
_entity_poly.type
_entity_poly.pdbx_seq_one_letter_code
_entity_poly.pdbx_strand_id
1 'polypeptide(L)'
;EYDESYFRLHYELEREMLGESLKLYISTLRNLRSRQVRYQVWYRLRAYIRKYRSFRYVLSLPRVGHPLSFKLFISKYTDLDSVTGHFSFLGTESAFLGWNDESFGKLWSYNLNYMDYLHQETISFEQAVCWIDKFVDEIEGNRNGLEPYPIALRGINWIKFLSKYHPYILAENKRKWDSSLYAQYQILLDNLEYHLLGNHLLEDAFSLLWAGLYFKDEPIYQKAKGLLLRELEEQLLPDGAHYEQSPMYHCILLDRLLDCYNVSVNNLR
;
A
#
# COMPACT_ATOMS: atom_id res chain seq x y z
N GLU A 1 -23.14 52.19 0.37
CA GLU A 1 -23.41 51.63 1.70
C GLU A 1 -23.33 50.11 1.57
N TYR A 2 -22.18 49.54 1.92
CA TYR A 2 -22.03 48.05 2.05
C TYR A 2 -22.69 47.65 3.36
N ASP A 3 -23.67 46.75 3.24
CA ASP A 3 -24.51 46.28 4.34
C ASP A 3 -23.69 45.60 5.44
N GLU A 4 -23.50 46.28 6.58
CA GLU A 4 -22.84 45.74 7.79
C GLU A 4 -23.48 44.43 8.28
N SER A 5 -24.76 44.18 7.93
CA SER A 5 -25.46 42.94 8.26
C SER A 5 -24.93 41.74 7.51
N TYR A 6 -24.48 41.92 6.24
CA TYR A 6 -23.89 40.84 5.43
C TYR A 6 -22.52 40.40 5.96
N PHE A 7 -21.68 41.35 6.37
CA PHE A 7 -20.37 41.06 6.95
C PHE A 7 -20.51 40.39 8.32
N ARG A 8 -21.48 40.77 9.12
CA ARG A 8 -21.75 40.20 10.42
C ARG A 8 -22.24 38.75 10.30
N LEU A 9 -23.17 38.48 9.37
CA LEU A 9 -23.69 37.13 9.11
C LEU A 9 -22.60 36.21 8.59
N HIS A 10 -21.74 36.69 7.69
CA HIS A 10 -20.63 35.92 7.14
C HIS A 10 -19.60 35.56 8.22
N TYR A 11 -19.28 36.51 9.10
CA TYR A 11 -18.36 36.29 10.21
C TYR A 11 -18.94 35.32 11.27
N GLU A 12 -20.24 35.37 11.54
CA GLU A 12 -20.90 34.44 12.46
C GLU A 12 -20.94 33.03 11.87
N LEU A 13 -21.23 32.88 10.59
CA LEU A 13 -21.18 31.58 9.87
C LEU A 13 -19.78 30.98 9.85
N GLU A 14 -18.75 31.77 9.57
CA GLU A 14 -17.35 31.30 9.61
C GLU A 14 -16.96 30.88 11.03
N ARG A 15 -17.39 31.59 12.05
CA ARG A 15 -17.11 31.27 13.45
C ARG A 15 -17.83 30.01 13.92
N GLU A 16 -19.07 29.79 13.49
CA GLU A 16 -19.82 28.56 13.76
C GLU A 16 -19.18 27.37 13.06
N MET A 17 -18.82 27.50 11.78
CA MET A 17 -18.12 26.45 11.02
C MET A 17 -16.76 26.09 11.64
N LEU A 18 -15.98 27.08 12.10
CA LEU A 18 -14.75 26.86 12.85
C LEU A 18 -15.00 26.16 14.19
N GLY A 19 -16.08 26.53 14.90
CA GLY A 19 -16.48 25.90 16.15
C GLY A 19 -16.93 24.47 15.99
N GLU A 20 -17.67 24.15 14.94
CA GLU A 20 -18.07 22.77 14.61
C GLU A 20 -16.88 21.92 14.17
N SER A 21 -16.01 22.47 13.32
CA SER A 21 -14.76 21.83 12.93
C SER A 21 -13.88 21.52 14.12
N LEU A 22 -13.76 22.44 15.08
CA LEU A 22 -12.98 22.23 16.30
C LEU A 22 -13.60 21.16 17.22
N LYS A 23 -14.93 21.14 17.36
CA LYS A 23 -15.64 20.08 18.10
C LYS A 23 -15.44 18.71 17.46
N LEU A 24 -15.52 18.64 16.13
CA LEU A 24 -15.26 17.41 15.38
C LEU A 24 -13.82 16.95 15.59
N TYR A 25 -12.85 17.85 15.52
CA TYR A 25 -11.44 17.55 15.79
C TYR A 25 -11.22 17.02 17.21
N ILE A 26 -11.81 17.67 18.23
CA ILE A 26 -11.69 17.24 19.63
C ILE A 26 -12.37 15.87 19.83
N SER A 27 -13.54 15.66 19.24
CA SER A 27 -14.24 14.37 19.28
C SER A 27 -13.40 13.26 18.62
N THR A 28 -12.82 13.54 17.46
CA THR A 28 -11.93 12.60 16.76
C THR A 28 -10.71 12.28 17.62
N LEU A 29 -10.04 13.30 18.19
CA LEU A 29 -8.87 13.09 19.05
C LEU A 29 -9.16 12.26 20.30
N ARG A 30 -10.36 12.38 20.88
CA ARG A 30 -10.77 11.58 22.04
C ARG A 30 -10.95 10.09 21.72
N ASN A 31 -11.28 9.76 20.47
CA ASN A 31 -11.49 8.39 20.01
C ASN A 31 -10.21 7.76 19.42
N LEU A 32 -9.17 8.57 19.18
CA LEU A 32 -7.89 8.06 18.70
C LEU A 32 -7.08 7.50 19.87
N ARG A 33 -6.38 6.39 19.61
CA ARG A 33 -5.40 5.86 20.56
C ARG A 33 -4.19 6.80 20.67
N SER A 34 -3.58 6.89 21.83
CA SER A 34 -2.39 7.72 22.06
C SER A 34 -1.26 7.43 21.05
N ARG A 35 -1.15 6.17 20.61
CA ARG A 35 -0.21 5.75 19.56
C ARG A 35 -0.49 6.44 18.23
N GLN A 36 -1.76 6.49 17.79
CA GLN A 36 -2.15 7.16 16.55
C GLN A 36 -1.82 8.65 16.59
N VAL A 37 -2.19 9.33 17.66
CA VAL A 37 -1.92 10.77 17.84
C VAL A 37 -0.41 11.05 17.79
N ARG A 38 0.38 10.25 18.52
CA ARG A 38 1.84 10.40 18.56
C ARG A 38 2.47 10.23 17.17
N TYR A 39 2.05 9.22 16.40
CA TYR A 39 2.57 9.01 15.05
C TYR A 39 2.07 10.05 14.05
N GLN A 40 0.83 10.55 14.16
CA GLN A 40 0.35 11.67 13.34
C GLN A 40 1.20 12.93 13.55
N VAL A 41 1.48 13.28 14.80
CA VAL A 41 2.33 14.45 15.12
C VAL A 41 3.75 14.22 14.60
N TRP A 42 4.31 13.04 14.86
CA TRP A 42 5.64 12.70 14.39
C TRP A 42 5.78 12.76 12.86
N TYR A 43 4.84 12.18 12.12
CA TYR A 43 4.91 12.18 10.65
C TYR A 43 4.75 13.57 10.06
N ARG A 44 3.92 14.44 10.64
CA ARG A 44 3.81 15.84 10.23
C ARG A 44 5.10 16.62 10.49
N LEU A 45 5.68 16.47 11.68
CA LEU A 45 6.95 17.10 12.03
C LEU A 45 8.08 16.61 11.11
N ARG A 46 8.17 15.31 10.90
CA ARG A 46 9.15 14.70 10.00
C ARG A 46 8.98 15.19 8.56
N ALA A 47 7.76 15.29 8.07
CA ALA A 47 7.48 15.81 6.72
C ALA A 47 7.94 17.27 6.58
N TYR A 48 7.69 18.10 7.59
CA TYR A 48 8.17 19.48 7.63
C TYR A 48 9.70 19.55 7.60
N ILE A 49 10.38 18.79 8.45
CA ILE A 49 11.86 18.73 8.49
C ILE A 49 12.42 18.24 7.14
N ARG A 50 11.82 17.22 6.55
CA ARG A 50 12.22 16.67 5.26
C ARG A 50 12.07 17.66 4.11
N LYS A 51 10.94 18.40 4.12
CA LYS A 51 10.73 19.49 3.15
C LYS A 51 11.81 20.55 3.26
N TYR A 52 12.14 20.98 4.48
CA TYR A 52 13.20 21.97 4.72
C TYR A 52 14.59 21.48 4.27
N ARG A 53 14.87 20.16 4.45
CA ARG A 53 16.13 19.52 4.06
C ARG A 53 16.16 19.02 2.62
N SER A 54 15.13 19.29 1.81
CA SER A 54 15.00 18.78 0.43
C SER A 54 15.23 17.25 0.35
N PHE A 55 14.74 16.51 1.36
CA PHE A 55 14.93 15.07 1.45
C PHE A 55 14.25 14.36 0.28
N ARG A 56 14.95 13.41 -0.31
CA ARG A 56 14.41 12.49 -1.31
C ARG A 56 14.76 11.05 -0.94
N TYR A 57 13.86 10.15 -1.21
CA TYR A 57 14.15 8.73 -1.10
C TYR A 57 15.06 8.27 -2.24
N VAL A 58 15.92 7.30 -1.93
CA VAL A 58 16.63 6.53 -2.95
C VAL A 58 15.64 5.52 -3.50
N LEU A 59 15.46 5.48 -4.83
CA LEU A 59 14.44 4.66 -5.50
C LEU A 59 15.01 3.37 -6.11
N SER A 60 16.31 3.14 -5.95
CA SER A 60 16.99 1.90 -6.34
C SER A 60 18.09 1.60 -5.35
N LEU A 61 17.95 0.49 -4.64
CA LEU A 61 18.94 0.00 -3.65
C LEU A 61 19.33 -1.43 -4.02
N PRO A 62 20.60 -1.68 -4.38
CA PRO A 62 21.06 -3.00 -4.81
C PRO A 62 20.75 -4.06 -3.74
N ARG A 63 19.91 -5.00 -4.11
CA ARG A 63 19.56 -6.17 -3.29
C ARG A 63 19.12 -7.30 -4.21
N VAL A 64 19.41 -8.53 -3.85
CA VAL A 64 19.01 -9.70 -4.62
C VAL A 64 17.85 -10.38 -3.92
N GLY A 65 16.75 -10.55 -4.65
CA GLY A 65 15.61 -11.34 -4.21
C GLY A 65 15.78 -12.82 -4.54
N HIS A 66 15.25 -13.65 -3.66
CA HIS A 66 15.26 -15.11 -3.79
C HIS A 66 13.84 -15.62 -4.03
N PRO A 67 13.59 -16.33 -5.15
CA PRO A 67 12.26 -16.83 -5.47
C PRO A 67 11.67 -17.66 -4.33
N LEU A 68 10.42 -17.39 -3.99
CA LEU A 68 9.69 -18.09 -2.94
C LEU A 68 8.85 -19.23 -3.52
N SER A 69 8.65 -20.27 -2.73
CA SER A 69 7.74 -21.37 -3.05
C SER A 69 6.38 -21.12 -2.42
N PHE A 70 5.31 -21.14 -3.19
CA PHE A 70 3.92 -21.00 -2.72
C PHE A 70 2.95 -21.52 -3.79
N LYS A 71 1.71 -21.79 -3.36
CA LYS A 71 0.62 -22.08 -4.29
C LYS A 71 0.00 -20.75 -4.73
N LEU A 72 0.11 -20.43 -6.01
CA LEU A 72 -0.52 -19.24 -6.57
C LEU A 72 -2.01 -19.50 -6.79
N PHE A 73 -2.85 -18.65 -6.23
CA PHE A 73 -4.27 -18.57 -6.60
C PHE A 73 -4.38 -17.56 -7.75
N ILE A 74 -4.90 -18.01 -8.88
CA ILE A 74 -5.11 -17.15 -10.05
C ILE A 74 -6.31 -16.27 -9.78
N SER A 75 -6.14 -14.96 -9.94
CA SER A 75 -7.26 -14.02 -9.88
C SER A 75 -8.21 -14.26 -11.04
N LYS A 76 -9.49 -14.40 -10.75
CA LYS A 76 -10.54 -14.45 -11.77
C LYS A 76 -10.99 -13.06 -12.24
N TYR A 77 -10.51 -12.01 -11.59
CA TYR A 77 -10.82 -10.64 -11.96
C TYR A 77 -9.94 -10.20 -13.12
N THR A 78 -10.53 -9.50 -14.07
CA THR A 78 -9.84 -8.91 -15.22
C THR A 78 -9.84 -7.39 -15.02
N ASP A 79 -8.78 -6.89 -14.42
CA ASP A 79 -8.61 -5.46 -14.15
C ASP A 79 -7.96 -4.71 -15.33
N LEU A 80 -7.25 -5.44 -16.18
CA LEU A 80 -6.62 -4.93 -17.39
C LEU A 80 -7.15 -5.70 -18.60
N ASP A 81 -7.80 -5.02 -19.53
CA ASP A 81 -8.07 -5.56 -20.86
C ASP A 81 -6.76 -5.58 -21.66
N SER A 82 -6.24 -6.78 -21.89
CA SER A 82 -4.99 -7.00 -22.59
C SER A 82 -5.03 -6.64 -24.08
N VAL A 83 -6.22 -6.41 -24.66
CA VAL A 83 -6.42 -6.04 -26.07
C VAL A 83 -6.49 -4.53 -26.21
N THR A 84 -7.30 -3.86 -25.41
CA THR A 84 -7.49 -2.41 -25.48
C THR A 84 -6.48 -1.62 -24.64
N GLY A 85 -5.87 -2.26 -23.64
CA GLY A 85 -4.99 -1.61 -22.68
C GLY A 85 -5.74 -0.76 -21.64
N HIS A 86 -7.07 -0.93 -21.53
CA HIS A 86 -7.88 -0.23 -20.53
C HIS A 86 -7.86 -0.97 -19.19
N PHE A 87 -7.88 -0.17 -18.14
CA PHE A 87 -8.02 -0.64 -16.77
C PHE A 87 -9.44 -0.47 -16.27
N SER A 88 -9.95 -1.43 -15.52
CA SER A 88 -11.29 -1.40 -14.93
C SER A 88 -11.20 -1.60 -13.42
N PHE A 89 -11.38 -0.53 -12.67
CA PHE A 89 -11.40 -0.56 -11.20
C PHE A 89 -12.66 0.12 -10.69
N LEU A 90 -13.27 -0.45 -9.64
CA LEU A 90 -14.41 0.15 -8.94
C LEU A 90 -15.60 0.47 -9.87
N GLY A 91 -15.79 -0.34 -10.90
CA GLY A 91 -16.84 -0.14 -11.90
C GLY A 91 -16.58 0.97 -12.91
N THR A 92 -15.36 1.51 -12.96
CA THR A 92 -14.96 2.55 -13.92
C THR A 92 -13.81 2.07 -14.77
N GLU A 93 -13.97 2.16 -16.09
CA GLU A 93 -12.96 1.78 -17.07
C GLU A 93 -12.27 3.03 -17.64
N SER A 94 -10.95 2.95 -17.83
CA SER A 94 -10.15 4.02 -18.43
C SER A 94 -8.86 3.48 -19.06
N ALA A 95 -8.36 4.19 -20.07
CA ALA A 95 -7.00 4.02 -20.55
C ALA A 95 -6.00 4.45 -19.46
N PHE A 96 -4.74 4.03 -19.60
CA PHE A 96 -3.67 4.52 -18.75
C PHE A 96 -3.37 6.00 -19.01
N LEU A 97 -3.67 6.85 -18.05
CA LEU A 97 -3.41 8.30 -18.10
C LEU A 97 -2.20 8.72 -17.25
N GLY A 98 -1.64 7.80 -16.48
CA GLY A 98 -0.48 8.02 -15.61
C GLY A 98 -0.71 7.46 -14.20
N TRP A 99 0.39 7.20 -13.49
CA TRP A 99 0.35 6.58 -12.15
C TRP A 99 -0.31 7.43 -11.06
N ASN A 100 -0.39 8.74 -11.27
CA ASN A 100 -1.00 9.69 -10.32
C ASN A 100 -2.35 10.24 -10.82
N ASP A 101 -2.93 9.64 -11.84
CA ASP A 101 -4.24 10.10 -12.32
C ASP A 101 -5.31 9.83 -11.26
N GLU A 102 -5.96 10.89 -10.83
CA GLU A 102 -7.04 10.88 -9.85
C GLU A 102 -8.40 11.33 -10.45
N SER A 103 -8.52 11.33 -11.77
CA SER A 103 -9.76 11.74 -12.48
C SER A 103 -10.97 10.92 -12.01
N PHE A 104 -10.74 9.68 -11.60
CA PHE A 104 -11.76 8.78 -11.04
C PHE A 104 -11.61 8.58 -9.52
N GLY A 105 -10.88 9.48 -8.85
CA GLY A 105 -10.60 9.45 -7.43
C GLY A 105 -9.34 8.68 -7.07
N LYS A 106 -8.81 9.01 -5.90
CA LYS A 106 -7.53 8.47 -5.41
C LYS A 106 -7.52 6.94 -5.28
N LEU A 107 -8.66 6.34 -4.89
CA LEU A 107 -8.75 4.89 -4.74
C LEU A 107 -8.62 4.16 -6.08
N TRP A 108 -9.11 4.75 -7.18
CA TRP A 108 -8.91 4.21 -8.52
C TRP A 108 -7.40 4.19 -8.87
N SER A 109 -6.71 5.33 -8.66
CA SER A 109 -5.25 5.43 -8.84
C SER A 109 -4.48 4.43 -7.96
N TYR A 110 -4.96 4.17 -6.75
CA TYR A 110 -4.37 3.17 -5.88
C TYR A 110 -4.46 1.76 -6.48
N ASN A 111 -5.65 1.34 -6.97
CA ASN A 111 -5.81 0.04 -7.61
C ASN A 111 -4.87 -0.15 -8.80
N LEU A 112 -4.69 0.88 -9.62
CA LEU A 112 -3.69 0.88 -10.69
C LEU A 112 -2.28 0.59 -10.15
N ASN A 113 -1.93 1.19 -9.01
CA ASN A 113 -0.62 1.07 -8.37
C ASN A 113 -0.43 -0.21 -7.55
N TYR A 114 -1.49 -0.98 -7.23
CA TYR A 114 -1.39 -2.30 -6.58
C TYR A 114 -0.84 -3.36 -7.52
N MET A 115 -1.09 -3.22 -8.81
CA MET A 115 -0.65 -4.12 -9.86
C MET A 115 -1.15 -5.57 -9.68
N ASP A 116 -2.37 -5.75 -9.16
CA ASP A 116 -3.02 -7.07 -9.03
C ASP A 116 -3.23 -7.73 -10.40
N TYR A 117 -3.43 -6.93 -11.44
CA TYR A 117 -3.57 -7.36 -12.83
C TYR A 117 -2.37 -8.15 -13.37
N LEU A 118 -1.21 -8.12 -12.71
CA LEU A 118 -0.06 -8.98 -13.06
C LEU A 118 -0.37 -10.47 -12.91
N HIS A 119 -1.45 -10.83 -12.20
CA HIS A 119 -1.82 -12.22 -11.91
C HIS A 119 -3.09 -12.68 -12.60
N GLN A 120 -3.74 -11.83 -13.41
CA GLN A 120 -4.92 -12.23 -14.18
C GLN A 120 -4.57 -13.21 -15.29
N GLU A 121 -5.51 -14.08 -15.67
CA GLU A 121 -5.29 -15.12 -16.69
C GLU A 121 -5.01 -14.56 -18.09
N THR A 122 -5.56 -13.38 -18.38
CA THR A 122 -5.53 -12.77 -19.71
C THR A 122 -4.28 -11.97 -20.01
N ILE A 123 -3.40 -11.73 -19.02
CA ILE A 123 -2.16 -10.99 -19.23
C ILE A 123 -1.03 -11.94 -19.68
N SER A 124 -0.29 -11.59 -20.73
CA SER A 124 0.91 -12.31 -21.09
C SER A 124 2.11 -11.94 -20.20
N PHE A 125 3.12 -12.80 -20.17
CA PHE A 125 4.37 -12.51 -19.47
C PHE A 125 5.01 -11.21 -19.96
N GLU A 126 5.05 -10.99 -21.26
CA GLU A 126 5.65 -9.82 -21.90
C GLU A 126 4.89 -8.55 -21.54
N GLN A 127 3.56 -8.58 -21.49
CA GLN A 127 2.75 -7.46 -21.07
C GLN A 127 3.00 -7.12 -19.60
N ALA A 128 3.06 -8.13 -18.73
CA ALA A 128 3.38 -7.93 -17.32
C ALA A 128 4.77 -7.32 -17.11
N VAL A 129 5.77 -7.79 -17.87
CA VAL A 129 7.13 -7.22 -17.90
C VAL A 129 7.09 -5.74 -18.30
N CYS A 130 6.36 -5.40 -19.36
CA CYS A 130 6.22 -4.00 -19.80
C CYS A 130 5.65 -3.10 -18.70
N TRP A 131 4.65 -3.57 -17.95
CA TRP A 131 4.07 -2.78 -16.86
C TRP A 131 5.02 -2.61 -15.68
N ILE A 132 5.79 -3.64 -15.31
CA ILE A 132 6.80 -3.54 -14.26
C ILE A 132 7.92 -2.59 -14.69
N ASP A 133 8.43 -2.71 -15.92
CA ASP A 133 9.46 -1.81 -16.44
C ASP A 133 8.97 -0.36 -16.49
N LYS A 134 7.77 -0.13 -17.02
CA LYS A 134 7.15 1.19 -17.05
C LYS A 134 7.03 1.80 -15.66
N PHE A 135 6.62 1.01 -14.67
CA PHE A 135 6.55 1.48 -13.28
C PHE A 135 7.93 1.90 -12.75
N VAL A 136 8.96 1.07 -12.96
CA VAL A 136 10.31 1.36 -12.48
C VAL A 136 10.91 2.60 -13.17
N ASP A 137 10.67 2.75 -14.46
CA ASP A 137 11.20 3.88 -15.23
C ASP A 137 10.51 5.20 -14.88
N GLU A 138 9.26 5.16 -14.45
CA GLU A 138 8.45 6.34 -14.09
C GLU A 138 8.30 6.54 -12.57
N ILE A 139 8.99 5.75 -11.75
CA ILE A 139 8.80 5.73 -10.28
C ILE A 139 9.11 7.06 -9.61
N GLU A 140 10.05 7.86 -10.12
CA GLU A 140 10.44 9.15 -9.52
C GLU A 140 9.27 10.14 -9.48
N GLY A 141 8.41 10.11 -10.50
CA GLY A 141 7.21 10.93 -10.59
C GLY A 141 5.98 10.35 -9.90
N ASN A 142 6.02 9.09 -9.47
CA ASN A 142 4.86 8.37 -8.96
C ASN A 142 4.64 8.60 -7.46
N ARG A 143 3.88 9.63 -7.11
CA ARG A 143 3.56 9.97 -5.71
C ARG A 143 2.60 8.98 -5.08
N ASN A 144 1.51 8.65 -5.78
CA ASN A 144 0.46 7.75 -5.28
C ASN A 144 0.99 6.33 -5.09
N GLY A 145 1.81 5.85 -6.04
CA GLY A 145 2.42 4.53 -5.94
C GLY A 145 3.50 4.41 -4.87
N LEU A 146 4.03 5.51 -4.35
CA LEU A 146 5.02 5.51 -3.26
C LEU A 146 4.39 5.75 -1.88
N GLU A 147 3.07 5.81 -1.77
CA GLU A 147 2.39 5.76 -0.48
C GLU A 147 2.43 4.34 0.12
N PRO A 148 2.37 4.19 1.46
CA PRO A 148 2.57 2.90 2.13
C PRO A 148 1.66 1.78 1.62
N TYR A 149 0.36 2.01 1.59
CA TYR A 149 -0.61 0.99 1.21
C TYR A 149 -0.41 0.46 -0.23
N PRO A 150 -0.24 1.32 -1.27
CA PRO A 150 0.16 0.86 -2.60
C PRO A 150 1.50 0.11 -2.65
N ILE A 151 2.51 0.54 -1.88
CA ILE A 151 3.78 -0.20 -1.80
C ILE A 151 3.54 -1.59 -1.22
N ALA A 152 2.76 -1.70 -0.14
CA ALA A 152 2.49 -2.97 0.53
C ALA A 152 1.85 -3.98 -0.42
N LEU A 153 0.75 -3.61 -1.09
CA LEU A 153 0.05 -4.53 -1.99
C LEU A 153 0.88 -4.86 -3.23
N ARG A 154 1.45 -3.86 -3.89
CA ARG A 154 2.33 -4.08 -5.05
C ARG A 154 3.53 -4.95 -4.69
N GLY A 155 4.11 -4.75 -3.52
CA GLY A 155 5.26 -5.54 -3.06
C GLY A 155 4.96 -7.03 -3.04
N ILE A 156 3.82 -7.44 -2.50
CA ILE A 156 3.36 -8.83 -2.52
C ILE A 156 3.17 -9.30 -3.97
N ASN A 157 2.51 -8.52 -4.80
CA ASN A 157 2.22 -8.87 -6.18
C ASN A 157 3.50 -9.03 -7.01
N TRP A 158 4.46 -8.14 -6.85
CA TRP A 158 5.74 -8.28 -7.53
C TRP A 158 6.53 -9.49 -7.05
N ILE A 159 6.58 -9.76 -5.75
CA ILE A 159 7.27 -10.96 -5.23
C ILE A 159 6.63 -12.23 -5.78
N LYS A 160 5.29 -12.29 -5.85
CA LYS A 160 4.57 -13.41 -6.47
C LYS A 160 4.97 -13.57 -7.94
N PHE A 161 4.94 -12.49 -8.71
CA PHE A 161 5.33 -12.49 -10.12
C PHE A 161 6.80 -12.91 -10.32
N LEU A 162 7.72 -12.26 -9.60
CA LEU A 162 9.16 -12.54 -9.68
C LEU A 162 9.50 -13.96 -9.26
N SER A 163 8.77 -14.54 -8.32
CA SER A 163 8.98 -15.93 -7.91
C SER A 163 8.43 -16.93 -8.91
N LYS A 164 7.23 -16.67 -9.45
CA LYS A 164 6.59 -17.54 -10.44
C LYS A 164 7.39 -17.62 -11.75
N TYR A 165 7.86 -16.47 -12.23
CA TYR A 165 8.48 -16.33 -13.54
C TYR A 165 10.01 -16.26 -13.49
N HIS A 166 10.64 -16.48 -12.33
CA HIS A 166 12.09 -16.33 -12.15
C HIS A 166 12.95 -17.05 -13.21
N PRO A 167 12.59 -18.22 -13.75
CA PRO A 167 13.40 -18.89 -14.79
C PRO A 167 13.39 -18.17 -16.14
N TYR A 168 12.39 -17.30 -16.38
CA TYR A 168 12.18 -16.61 -17.64
C TYR A 168 12.64 -15.15 -17.61
N ILE A 169 12.89 -14.60 -16.41
CA ILE A 169 13.30 -13.21 -16.25
C ILE A 169 14.78 -13.06 -16.51
N LEU A 170 15.15 -12.14 -17.39
CA LEU A 170 16.55 -11.80 -17.66
C LEU A 170 17.22 -11.27 -16.38
N ALA A 171 18.48 -11.65 -16.17
CA ALA A 171 19.22 -11.29 -14.95
C ALA A 171 19.35 -9.78 -14.73
N GLU A 172 19.40 -8.98 -15.80
CA GLU A 172 19.44 -7.52 -15.74
C GLU A 172 18.11 -6.94 -15.28
N ASN A 173 16.97 -7.40 -15.82
CA ASN A 173 15.65 -6.99 -15.41
C ASN A 173 15.39 -7.37 -13.94
N LYS A 174 15.77 -8.58 -13.57
CA LYS A 174 15.65 -9.01 -12.18
C LYS A 174 16.41 -8.10 -11.23
N ARG A 175 17.65 -7.73 -11.56
CA ARG A 175 18.44 -6.81 -10.73
C ARG A 175 17.79 -5.42 -10.64
N LYS A 176 17.32 -4.88 -11.77
CA LYS A 176 16.61 -3.59 -11.84
C LYS A 176 15.38 -3.59 -10.94
N TRP A 177 14.54 -4.61 -11.09
CA TRP A 177 13.27 -4.72 -10.36
C TRP A 177 13.47 -5.03 -8.88
N ASP A 178 14.37 -5.94 -8.52
CA ASP A 178 14.72 -6.24 -7.13
C ASP A 178 15.25 -4.99 -6.39
N SER A 179 16.11 -4.22 -7.06
CA SER A 179 16.68 -3.00 -6.48
C SER A 179 15.63 -1.91 -6.27
N SER A 180 14.69 -1.76 -7.20
CA SER A 180 13.57 -0.84 -7.06
C SER A 180 12.61 -1.31 -5.96
N LEU A 181 12.25 -2.58 -5.95
CA LEU A 181 11.35 -3.17 -4.96
C LEU A 181 11.93 -3.07 -3.55
N TYR A 182 13.21 -3.35 -3.37
CA TYR A 182 13.85 -3.22 -2.06
C TYR A 182 13.86 -1.76 -1.56
N ALA A 183 14.10 -0.80 -2.46
CA ALA A 183 13.98 0.62 -2.13
C ALA A 183 12.56 1.01 -1.70
N GLN A 184 11.55 0.50 -2.38
CA GLN A 184 10.15 0.71 -1.99
C GLN A 184 9.86 0.15 -0.58
N TYR A 185 10.39 -1.02 -0.24
CA TYR A 185 10.26 -1.56 1.11
C TYR A 185 10.99 -0.72 2.18
N GLN A 186 12.09 -0.06 1.86
CA GLN A 186 12.71 0.91 2.78
C GLN A 186 11.81 2.14 2.97
N ILE A 187 11.11 2.59 1.92
CA ILE A 187 10.10 3.66 2.03
C ILE A 187 8.94 3.21 2.93
N LEU A 188 8.43 2.00 2.74
CA LEU A 188 7.37 1.42 3.57
C LEU A 188 7.78 1.34 5.05
N LEU A 189 8.97 0.80 5.34
CA LEU A 189 9.50 0.70 6.70
C LEU A 189 9.58 2.05 7.42
N ASP A 190 9.92 3.10 6.69
CA ASP A 190 10.00 4.45 7.20
C ASP A 190 8.61 5.11 7.40
N ASN A 191 7.58 4.61 6.71
CA ASN A 191 6.24 5.20 6.70
C ASN A 191 5.13 4.25 7.17
N LEU A 192 5.44 3.22 7.94
CA LEU A 192 4.41 2.28 8.45
C LEU A 192 3.20 3.02 9.02
N GLU A 193 2.01 2.55 8.72
CA GLU A 193 0.77 3.29 8.96
C GLU A 193 0.29 3.24 10.42
N TYR A 194 1.23 3.43 11.37
CA TYR A 194 0.95 3.53 12.81
C TYR A 194 -0.05 4.63 13.20
N HIS A 195 -0.24 5.61 12.34
CA HIS A 195 -1.19 6.68 12.54
C HIS A 195 -2.62 6.31 12.15
N LEU A 196 -2.78 5.27 11.33
CA LEU A 196 -4.07 4.71 10.94
C LEU A 196 -4.41 3.47 11.78
N LEU A 197 -3.45 2.55 11.98
CA LEU A 197 -3.65 1.25 12.60
C LEU A 197 -4.59 0.34 11.78
N GLY A 198 -5.19 -0.65 12.43
CA GLY A 198 -6.17 -1.52 11.81
C GLY A 198 -5.65 -2.22 10.56
N ASN A 199 -6.49 -2.35 9.56
CA ASN A 199 -6.18 -3.02 8.31
C ASN A 199 -4.95 -2.45 7.59
N HIS A 200 -4.72 -1.15 7.66
CA HIS A 200 -3.58 -0.50 7.01
C HIS A 200 -2.23 -1.00 7.56
N LEU A 201 -2.06 -0.95 8.89
CA LEU A 201 -0.82 -1.43 9.51
C LEU A 201 -0.66 -2.95 9.38
N LEU A 202 -1.77 -3.68 9.32
CA LEU A 202 -1.76 -5.12 9.12
C LEU A 202 -1.33 -5.49 7.70
N GLU A 203 -1.79 -4.77 6.66
CA GLU A 203 -1.32 -4.95 5.29
C GLU A 203 0.18 -4.62 5.14
N ASP A 204 0.66 -3.55 5.79
CA ASP A 204 2.10 -3.28 5.87
C ASP A 204 2.87 -4.49 6.42
N ALA A 205 2.35 -5.08 7.51
CA ALA A 205 3.00 -6.21 8.17
C ALA A 205 3.00 -7.49 7.31
N PHE A 206 1.90 -7.78 6.62
CA PHE A 206 1.84 -8.88 5.66
C PHE A 206 2.87 -8.71 4.55
N SER A 207 2.93 -7.52 3.97
CA SER A 207 3.88 -7.23 2.90
C SER A 207 5.33 -7.31 3.35
N LEU A 208 5.64 -6.81 4.54
CA LEU A 208 6.99 -6.95 5.13
C LEU A 208 7.38 -8.40 5.39
N LEU A 209 6.43 -9.30 5.71
CA LEU A 209 6.73 -10.73 5.83
C LEU A 209 7.21 -11.31 4.51
N TRP A 210 6.51 -11.02 3.41
CA TRP A 210 6.91 -11.40 2.07
C TRP A 210 8.29 -10.85 1.70
N ALA A 211 8.54 -9.57 2.00
CA ALA A 211 9.84 -8.93 1.74
C ALA A 211 10.98 -9.58 2.53
N GLY A 212 10.76 -9.83 3.83
CA GLY A 212 11.75 -10.46 4.71
C GLY A 212 12.18 -11.84 4.20
N LEU A 213 11.21 -12.63 3.74
CA LEU A 213 11.47 -13.95 3.15
C LEU A 213 12.16 -13.83 1.78
N TYR A 214 11.65 -12.97 0.89
CA TYR A 214 12.15 -12.81 -0.47
C TYR A 214 13.58 -12.27 -0.53
N PHE A 215 13.88 -11.26 0.27
CA PHE A 215 15.21 -10.65 0.32
C PHE A 215 16.15 -11.31 1.33
N LYS A 216 15.69 -12.32 2.06
CA LYS A 216 16.41 -12.92 3.19
C LYS A 216 16.93 -11.84 4.15
N ASP A 217 16.04 -10.91 4.49
CA ASP A 217 16.33 -9.76 5.33
C ASP A 217 15.74 -9.99 6.72
N GLU A 218 16.60 -10.45 7.63
CA GLU A 218 16.19 -10.80 8.98
C GLU A 218 15.59 -9.63 9.77
N PRO A 219 16.14 -8.40 9.75
CA PRO A 219 15.51 -7.22 10.35
C PRO A 219 14.09 -6.96 9.86
N ILE A 220 13.85 -7.04 8.54
CA ILE A 220 12.50 -6.88 7.95
C ILE A 220 11.59 -8.00 8.43
N TYR A 221 12.04 -9.24 8.40
CA TYR A 221 11.29 -10.40 8.84
C TYR A 221 10.88 -10.30 10.32
N GLN A 222 11.80 -9.98 11.22
CA GLN A 222 11.50 -9.82 12.65
C GLN A 222 10.55 -8.66 12.92
N LYS A 223 10.68 -7.56 12.17
CA LYS A 223 9.74 -6.44 12.24
C LYS A 223 8.34 -6.86 11.82
N ALA A 224 8.21 -7.57 10.71
CA ALA A 224 6.94 -8.10 10.21
C ALA A 224 6.29 -9.04 11.23
N LYS A 225 7.05 -10.03 11.73
CA LYS A 225 6.58 -10.98 12.72
C LYS A 225 6.06 -10.30 13.98
N GLY A 226 6.80 -9.33 14.51
CA GLY A 226 6.38 -8.60 15.70
C GLY A 226 5.16 -7.71 15.47
N LEU A 227 4.96 -7.19 14.26
CA LEU A 227 3.76 -6.46 13.88
C LEU A 227 2.57 -7.40 13.73
N LEU A 228 2.71 -8.47 12.95
CA LEU A 228 1.64 -9.46 12.69
C LEU A 228 1.09 -10.04 13.99
N LEU A 229 1.96 -10.50 14.90
CA LEU A 229 1.49 -11.07 16.16
C LEU A 229 0.65 -10.09 16.97
N ARG A 230 1.06 -8.82 17.04
CA ARG A 230 0.31 -7.80 17.80
C ARG A 230 -0.99 -7.38 17.13
N GLU A 231 -0.93 -7.14 15.82
CA GLU A 231 -2.11 -6.67 15.08
C GLU A 231 -3.16 -7.79 14.95
N LEU A 232 -2.75 -9.04 14.81
CA LEU A 232 -3.68 -10.18 14.78
C LEU A 232 -4.32 -10.43 16.15
N GLU A 233 -3.55 -10.33 17.25
CA GLU A 233 -4.08 -10.41 18.61
C GLU A 233 -5.11 -9.31 18.88
N GLU A 234 -4.89 -8.10 18.32
CA GLU A 234 -5.80 -6.97 18.48
C GLU A 234 -7.05 -7.08 17.61
N GLN A 235 -6.90 -7.59 16.37
CA GLN A 235 -7.94 -7.50 15.35
C GLN A 235 -8.79 -8.76 15.21
N LEU A 236 -8.37 -9.89 15.78
CA LEU A 236 -9.16 -11.12 15.80
C LEU A 236 -9.90 -11.26 17.12
N LEU A 237 -11.21 -11.41 17.03
CA LEU A 237 -12.07 -11.67 18.17
C LEU A 237 -11.94 -13.15 18.61
N PRO A 238 -12.39 -13.52 19.84
CA PRO A 238 -12.30 -14.90 20.32
C PRO A 238 -13.05 -15.93 19.47
N ASP A 239 -14.04 -15.50 18.71
CA ASP A 239 -14.79 -16.34 17.77
C ASP A 239 -14.13 -16.46 16.38
N GLY A 240 -12.98 -15.78 16.19
CA GLY A 240 -12.23 -15.73 14.93
C GLY A 240 -12.68 -14.64 13.96
N ALA A 241 -13.73 -13.87 14.27
CA ALA A 241 -14.17 -12.78 13.42
C ALA A 241 -13.20 -11.59 13.48
N HIS A 242 -13.15 -10.80 12.39
CA HIS A 242 -12.44 -9.52 12.39
C HIS A 242 -13.20 -8.49 13.24
N TYR A 243 -12.50 -7.72 14.06
CA TYR A 243 -13.08 -6.79 15.05
C TYR A 243 -13.94 -5.68 14.46
N GLU A 244 -13.75 -5.30 13.20
CA GLU A 244 -14.59 -4.31 12.51
C GLU A 244 -15.98 -4.85 12.12
N GLN A 245 -16.21 -6.17 12.31
CA GLN A 245 -17.48 -6.85 12.02
C GLN A 245 -17.99 -6.63 10.59
N SER A 246 -17.08 -6.37 9.65
CA SER A 246 -17.36 -6.24 8.22
C SER A 246 -17.04 -7.54 7.50
N PRO A 247 -18.00 -8.18 6.80
CA PRO A 247 -17.72 -9.38 6.02
C PRO A 247 -16.63 -9.17 4.98
N MET A 248 -16.57 -8.00 4.36
CA MET A 248 -15.55 -7.66 3.37
C MET A 248 -14.15 -7.67 3.99
N TYR A 249 -13.93 -6.96 5.11
CA TYR A 249 -12.63 -6.93 5.78
C TYR A 249 -12.25 -8.28 6.36
N HIS A 250 -13.23 -9.06 6.84
CA HIS A 250 -12.97 -10.43 7.27
C HIS A 250 -12.45 -11.31 6.13
N CYS A 251 -13.04 -11.22 4.94
CA CYS A 251 -12.58 -11.96 3.77
C CYS A 251 -11.19 -11.51 3.30
N ILE A 252 -10.91 -10.20 3.30
CA ILE A 252 -9.58 -9.67 2.96
C ILE A 252 -8.53 -10.20 3.94
N LEU A 253 -8.81 -10.13 5.24
CA LEU A 253 -7.90 -10.65 6.27
C LEU A 253 -7.64 -12.15 6.10
N LEU A 254 -8.69 -12.94 5.86
CA LEU A 254 -8.58 -14.38 5.65
C LEU A 254 -7.69 -14.69 4.43
N ASP A 255 -7.89 -13.99 3.31
CA ASP A 255 -7.08 -14.13 2.10
C ASP A 255 -5.60 -13.87 2.39
N ARG A 256 -5.29 -12.77 3.08
CA ARG A 256 -3.91 -12.42 3.47
C ARG A 256 -3.29 -13.44 4.44
N LEU A 257 -4.06 -13.94 5.39
CA LEU A 257 -3.61 -14.97 6.31
C LEU A 257 -3.28 -16.28 5.59
N LEU A 258 -4.13 -16.69 4.64
CA LEU A 258 -3.88 -17.87 3.82
C LEU A 258 -2.63 -17.71 2.95
N ASP A 259 -2.43 -16.55 2.36
CA ASP A 259 -1.22 -16.22 1.60
C ASP A 259 0.04 -16.27 2.48
N CYS A 260 0.00 -15.65 3.66
CA CYS A 260 1.12 -15.65 4.58
C CYS A 260 1.42 -17.04 5.15
N TYR A 261 0.39 -17.81 5.49
CA TYR A 261 0.54 -19.20 5.89
C TYR A 261 1.22 -20.02 4.79
N ASN A 262 0.68 -19.93 3.57
CA ASN A 262 1.20 -20.64 2.40
C ASN A 262 2.68 -20.32 2.13
N VAL A 263 3.08 -19.05 2.11
CA VAL A 263 4.47 -18.68 1.89
C VAL A 263 5.37 -19.08 3.06
N SER A 264 4.87 -18.99 4.30
CA SER A 264 5.67 -19.33 5.48
C SER A 264 5.99 -20.82 5.56
N VAL A 265 4.99 -21.70 5.41
CA VAL A 265 5.21 -23.17 5.53
C VAL A 265 6.12 -23.73 4.43
N ASN A 266 6.20 -23.05 3.29
CA ASN A 266 7.02 -23.49 2.17
C ASN A 266 8.45 -22.89 2.16
N ASN A 267 8.72 -21.84 2.96
CA ASN A 267 10.00 -21.12 2.92
C ASN A 267 10.70 -20.95 4.29
N LEU A 268 9.98 -21.18 5.40
CA LEU A 268 10.59 -21.23 6.74
C LEU A 268 11.00 -22.69 7.03
N ARG A 269 12.27 -22.91 7.24
CA ARG A 269 12.87 -24.19 7.68
C ARG A 269 13.67 -23.98 8.94
#